data_2784c16cd31a7b505a5e09ae05994bce
#
_entry.id   2784c16cd31a7b505a5e09ae05994bce
#
_cell.length_a   1.000
_cell.length_b   1.000
_cell.length_c   1.000
_cell.angle_alpha   90.00
_cell.angle_beta   90.00
_cell.angle_gamma   90.00
#
_symmetry.space_group_name_H-M   'P 1'
#
loop_
_entity.id
_entity.type
_entity.pdbx_description
1 polymer ?
#
loop_
_entity_poly.entity_id
_entity_poly.type
_entity_poly.pdbx_seq_one_letter_code
_entity_poly.pdbx_strand_id
1 'polypeptide(L)'
;MRYVVVSVVKDNAGNFNNNLRKEVYEKFSAKSSKLPAHFTIKSPFETNDISELDSLLEKFCNENFSVPYKIKGYDHFDDRVIFMKVNMSEEGKILHDKLIDKMSTIDYINFDKLDGKNKIFHVTISSKKIKNIFNDLWNYVNKIYCNFDCIFDNISIYKWQNNTWLLHNEYKLKK
;
A
#
# COMPACT_ATOMS: atom_id res chain seq x y z
N MET A 1 -17.09 11.96 -0.62
CA MET A 1 -16.58 10.85 0.22
C MET A 1 -15.09 10.66 -0.05
N ARG A 2 -14.29 10.31 0.97
CA ARG A 2 -12.83 10.14 0.81
C ARG A 2 -12.47 8.67 0.63
N TYR A 3 -11.67 8.36 -0.39
CA TYR A 3 -11.24 7.02 -0.77
C TYR A 3 -9.73 6.91 -0.89
N VAL A 4 -9.21 5.68 -0.90
CA VAL A 4 -7.82 5.33 -1.20
C VAL A 4 -7.81 4.01 -1.96
N VAL A 5 -6.89 3.87 -2.93
CA VAL A 5 -6.71 2.61 -3.67
C VAL A 5 -5.38 2.00 -3.28
N VAL A 6 -5.41 0.74 -2.88
CA VAL A 6 -4.24 -0.01 -2.39
C VAL A 6 -4.22 -1.42 -2.97
N SER A 7 -3.06 -2.08 -2.92
CA SER A 7 -2.99 -3.54 -2.94
C SER A 7 -2.71 -4.03 -1.53
N VAL A 8 -3.56 -4.90 -1.02
CA VAL A 8 -3.41 -5.50 0.31
C VAL A 8 -2.35 -6.60 0.24
N VAL A 9 -1.36 -6.50 1.12
CA VAL A 9 -0.35 -7.55 1.30
C VAL A 9 -0.95 -8.63 2.20
N LYS A 10 -1.04 -9.85 1.69
CA LYS A 10 -1.71 -10.98 2.34
C LYS A 10 -0.71 -11.95 2.98
N ASP A 11 -1.24 -13.02 3.55
CA ASP A 11 -0.53 -14.17 4.09
C ASP A 11 0.58 -13.78 5.09
N ASN A 12 1.70 -14.48 5.04
CA ASN A 12 2.79 -14.34 6.01
C ASN A 12 3.36 -12.92 6.04
N ALA A 13 3.53 -12.27 4.91
CA ALA A 13 4.07 -10.90 4.84
C ALA A 13 3.09 -9.88 5.43
N GLY A 14 1.80 -10.02 5.16
CA GLY A 14 0.74 -9.19 5.73
C GLY A 14 0.62 -9.35 7.23
N ASN A 15 0.59 -10.60 7.70
CA ASN A 15 0.55 -10.93 9.14
C ASN A 15 1.80 -10.40 9.87
N PHE A 16 2.98 -10.56 9.28
CA PHE A 16 4.23 -10.04 9.81
C PHE A 16 4.18 -8.52 9.96
N ASN A 17 3.77 -7.78 8.93
CA ASN A 17 3.64 -6.32 9.01
C ASN A 17 2.66 -5.89 10.11
N ASN A 18 1.49 -6.51 10.18
CA ASN A 18 0.48 -6.18 11.18
C ASN A 18 0.98 -6.43 12.61
N ASN A 19 1.69 -7.54 12.85
CA ASN A 19 2.27 -7.86 14.15
C ASN A 19 3.39 -6.87 14.51
N LEU A 20 4.30 -6.59 13.57
CA LEU A 20 5.39 -5.63 13.78
C LEU A 20 4.86 -4.22 14.07
N ARG A 21 3.81 -3.77 13.38
CA ARG A 21 3.15 -2.48 13.65
C ARG A 21 2.57 -2.42 15.08
N LYS A 22 1.97 -3.52 15.55
CA LYS A 22 1.46 -3.63 16.92
C LYS A 22 2.62 -3.56 17.93
N GLU A 23 3.68 -4.31 17.72
CA GLU A 23 4.85 -4.33 18.58
C GLU A 23 5.55 -2.96 18.66
N VAL A 24 5.72 -2.30 17.52
CA VAL A 24 6.25 -0.94 17.41
C VAL A 24 5.38 0.08 18.13
N TYR A 25 4.07 -0.08 18.05
CA TYR A 25 3.14 0.77 18.81
C TYR A 25 3.25 0.56 20.31
N GLU A 26 3.31 -0.69 20.77
CA GLU A 26 3.44 -1.03 22.19
C GLU A 26 4.77 -0.54 22.81
N LYS A 27 5.88 -0.65 22.06
CA LYS A 27 7.22 -0.26 22.56
C LYS A 27 7.52 1.23 22.43
N PHE A 28 7.09 1.86 21.35
CA PHE A 28 7.50 3.21 20.96
C PHE A 28 6.36 4.20 20.84
N SER A 29 5.11 3.77 21.04
CA SER A 29 3.90 4.57 20.75
C SER A 29 3.83 5.09 19.31
N ALA A 30 4.60 4.49 18.40
CA ALA A 30 4.68 4.86 17.01
C ALA A 30 3.47 4.31 16.23
N LYS A 31 2.83 5.18 15.44
CA LYS A 31 1.58 4.87 14.74
C LYS A 31 1.77 4.82 13.23
N SER A 32 0.86 4.12 12.57
CA SER A 32 0.73 4.10 11.10
C SER A 32 -0.72 4.37 10.67
N SER A 33 -1.04 4.12 9.41
CA SER A 33 -2.41 4.19 8.91
C SER A 33 -3.29 3.12 9.57
N LYS A 34 -4.61 3.32 9.51
CA LYS A 34 -5.60 2.33 9.97
C LYS A 34 -5.98 1.32 8.87
N LEU A 35 -5.25 1.28 7.78
CA LEU A 35 -5.38 0.28 6.73
C LEU A 35 -4.66 -1.02 7.12
N PRO A 36 -5.04 -2.19 6.57
CA PRO A 36 -4.24 -3.39 6.66
C PRO A 36 -2.86 -3.20 6.02
N ALA A 37 -1.97 -4.19 6.12
CA ALA A 37 -0.70 -4.17 5.39
C ALA A 37 -0.95 -3.99 3.89
N HIS A 38 -0.34 -2.99 3.26
CA HIS A 38 -0.61 -2.64 1.87
C HIS A 38 0.53 -1.83 1.25
N PHE A 39 0.60 -1.82 -0.07
CA PHE A 39 1.23 -0.72 -0.79
C PHE A 39 0.15 0.14 -1.47
N THR A 40 0.34 1.45 -1.46
CA THR A 40 -0.62 2.40 -2.02
C THR A 40 -0.52 2.44 -3.54
N ILE A 41 -1.63 2.39 -4.24
CA ILE A 41 -1.74 2.61 -5.69
C ILE A 41 -2.10 4.07 -5.95
N LYS A 42 -3.20 4.54 -5.36
CA LYS A 42 -3.62 5.95 -5.38
C LYS A 42 -3.80 6.46 -3.97
N SER A 43 -3.08 7.51 -3.63
CA SER A 43 -3.21 8.23 -2.35
C SER A 43 -4.63 8.80 -2.18
N PRO A 44 -5.03 9.14 -0.95
CA PRO A 44 -6.40 9.55 -0.68
C PRO A 44 -6.90 10.68 -1.57
N PHE A 45 -8.09 10.49 -2.15
CA PHE A 45 -8.80 11.43 -3.01
C PHE A 45 -10.28 11.51 -2.61
N GLU A 46 -11.01 12.47 -3.15
CA GLU A 46 -12.43 12.68 -2.86
C GLU A 46 -13.27 12.62 -4.14
N THR A 47 -14.39 11.94 -4.06
CA THR A 47 -15.44 11.94 -5.08
C THR A 47 -16.80 11.71 -4.45
N ASN A 48 -17.85 12.17 -5.13
CA ASN A 48 -19.25 11.89 -4.75
C ASN A 48 -19.75 10.60 -5.38
N ASP A 49 -19.15 10.17 -6.49
CA ASP A 49 -19.48 8.93 -7.18
C ASP A 49 -18.21 8.15 -7.50
N ILE A 50 -18.14 6.91 -7.03
CA ILE A 50 -17.01 5.98 -7.20
C ILE A 50 -17.28 4.93 -8.29
N SER A 51 -18.47 4.88 -8.88
CA SER A 51 -18.93 3.80 -9.76
C SER A 51 -18.08 3.63 -11.02
N GLU A 52 -17.56 4.73 -11.57
CA GLU A 52 -16.67 4.69 -12.74
C GLU A 52 -15.36 3.97 -12.40
N LEU A 53 -14.76 4.28 -11.24
CA LEU A 53 -13.54 3.60 -10.77
C LEU A 53 -13.82 2.12 -10.43
N ASP A 54 -14.96 1.80 -9.79
CA ASP A 54 -15.37 0.43 -9.53
C ASP A 54 -15.44 -0.38 -10.84
N SER A 55 -16.11 0.12 -11.85
CA SER A 55 -16.24 -0.53 -13.16
C SER A 55 -14.90 -0.69 -13.88
N LEU A 56 -14.04 0.34 -13.81
CA LEU A 56 -12.70 0.30 -14.40
C LEU A 56 -11.84 -0.78 -13.73
N LEU A 57 -11.81 -0.85 -12.40
CA LEU A 57 -10.99 -1.80 -11.66
C LEU A 57 -11.48 -3.23 -11.84
N GLU A 58 -12.79 -3.47 -11.85
CA GLU A 58 -13.36 -4.77 -12.15
C GLU A 58 -12.92 -5.27 -13.53
N LYS A 59 -13.08 -4.45 -14.57
CA LYS A 59 -12.64 -4.75 -15.92
C LYS A 59 -11.13 -5.00 -15.98
N PHE A 60 -10.34 -4.09 -15.37
CA PHE A 60 -8.88 -4.20 -15.36
C PHE A 60 -8.43 -5.53 -14.76
N CYS A 61 -8.97 -5.92 -13.60
CA CYS A 61 -8.60 -7.15 -12.92
C CYS A 61 -9.06 -8.40 -13.70
N ASN A 62 -10.19 -8.33 -14.39
CA ASN A 62 -10.68 -9.40 -15.26
C ASN A 62 -9.85 -9.59 -16.55
N GLU A 63 -9.02 -8.62 -16.92
CA GLU A 63 -8.18 -8.66 -18.11
C GLU A 63 -6.69 -8.93 -17.81
N ASN A 64 -6.25 -8.83 -16.56
CA ASN A 64 -4.84 -8.92 -16.20
C ASN A 64 -4.57 -10.02 -15.16
N PHE A 65 -3.35 -10.58 -15.21
CA PHE A 65 -2.92 -11.64 -14.32
C PHE A 65 -2.17 -11.11 -13.12
N SER A 66 -2.23 -11.86 -12.02
CA SER A 66 -1.41 -11.63 -10.84
C SER A 66 0.08 -11.83 -11.15
N VAL A 67 0.94 -11.06 -10.48
CA VAL A 67 2.39 -11.06 -10.73
C VAL A 67 3.16 -11.14 -9.43
N PRO A 68 4.35 -11.80 -9.42
CA PRO A 68 5.14 -11.93 -8.21
C PRO A 68 5.89 -10.63 -7.87
N TYR A 69 6.17 -10.44 -6.59
CA TYR A 69 7.13 -9.47 -6.08
C TYR A 69 7.76 -9.96 -4.79
N LYS A 70 8.80 -9.27 -4.32
CA LYS A 70 9.45 -9.59 -3.04
C LYS A 70 9.35 -8.43 -2.06
N ILE A 71 9.25 -8.77 -0.78
CA ILE A 71 9.49 -7.82 0.32
C ILE A 71 10.80 -8.26 0.98
N LYS A 72 11.82 -7.38 1.01
CA LYS A 72 13.12 -7.71 1.58
C LYS A 72 13.75 -6.53 2.28
N GLY A 73 13.90 -6.67 3.60
CA GLY A 73 14.48 -5.65 4.46
C GLY A 73 13.61 -4.42 4.62
N TYR A 74 14.22 -3.37 5.13
CA TYR A 74 13.54 -2.13 5.48
C TYR A 74 14.23 -0.94 4.83
N ASP A 75 13.49 0.18 4.77
CA ASP A 75 14.00 1.47 4.36
C ASP A 75 13.15 2.57 4.99
N HIS A 76 13.47 3.83 4.73
CA HIS A 76 12.77 4.95 5.33
C HIS A 76 12.71 6.16 4.40
N PHE A 77 11.72 7.03 4.60
CA PHE A 77 11.68 8.36 4.00
C PHE A 77 12.04 9.38 5.07
N ASP A 78 13.29 9.88 5.02
CA ASP A 78 13.86 10.76 6.04
C ASP A 78 13.64 10.16 7.46
N ASP A 79 13.25 11.01 8.42
CA ASP A 79 12.87 10.64 9.79
C ASP A 79 11.34 10.52 9.98
N ARG A 80 10.58 10.36 8.87
CA ARG A 80 9.11 10.46 8.87
C ARG A 80 8.40 9.14 8.69
N VAL A 81 8.97 8.20 7.97
CA VAL A 81 8.33 6.92 7.62
C VAL A 81 9.35 5.80 7.65
N ILE A 82 9.04 4.70 8.32
CA ILE A 82 9.77 3.42 8.24
C ILE A 82 8.87 2.40 7.58
N PHE A 83 9.40 1.62 6.65
CA PHE A 83 8.64 0.67 5.84
C PHE A 83 9.43 -0.58 5.47
N MET A 84 8.72 -1.66 5.14
CA MET A 84 9.26 -2.84 4.49
C MET A 84 9.47 -2.53 3.00
N LYS A 85 10.67 -2.82 2.48
CA LYS A 85 11.02 -2.60 1.06
C LYS A 85 10.31 -3.58 0.16
N VAL A 86 9.58 -3.05 -0.82
CA VAL A 86 8.96 -3.84 -1.89
C VAL A 86 9.85 -3.79 -3.13
N ASN A 87 10.41 -4.93 -3.49
CA ASN A 87 11.11 -5.14 -4.75
C ASN A 87 10.10 -5.66 -5.78
N MET A 88 9.43 -4.72 -6.45
CA MET A 88 8.43 -5.04 -7.47
C MET A 88 9.13 -5.63 -8.70
N SER A 89 8.60 -6.74 -9.24
CA SER A 89 9.08 -7.31 -10.50
C SER A 89 8.85 -6.36 -11.68
N GLU A 90 9.54 -6.57 -12.79
CA GLU A 90 9.32 -5.76 -14.00
C GLU A 90 7.88 -5.90 -14.51
N GLU A 91 7.33 -7.12 -14.48
CA GLU A 91 5.93 -7.37 -14.82
C GLU A 91 4.97 -6.62 -13.87
N GLY A 92 5.32 -6.56 -12.57
CA GLY A 92 4.55 -5.82 -11.58
C GLY A 92 4.57 -4.32 -11.78
N LYS A 93 5.71 -3.75 -12.20
CA LYS A 93 5.82 -2.34 -12.57
C LYS A 93 4.99 -2.04 -13.82
N ILE A 94 5.09 -2.89 -14.85
CA ILE A 94 4.30 -2.75 -16.08
C ILE A 94 2.80 -2.82 -15.77
N LEU A 95 2.38 -3.79 -14.94
CA LEU A 95 0.98 -3.93 -14.51
C LEU A 95 0.49 -2.69 -13.77
N HIS A 96 1.31 -2.18 -12.82
CA HIS A 96 1.00 -0.97 -12.08
C HIS A 96 0.90 0.25 -13.00
N ASP A 97 1.85 0.46 -13.90
CA ASP A 97 1.86 1.62 -14.80
C ASP A 97 0.69 1.59 -15.78
N LYS A 98 0.31 0.39 -16.26
CA LYS A 98 -0.91 0.20 -17.06
C LYS A 98 -2.17 0.57 -16.27
N LEU A 99 -2.21 0.22 -14.97
CA LEU A 99 -3.31 0.61 -14.09
C LEU A 99 -3.37 2.12 -13.89
N ILE A 100 -2.22 2.77 -13.64
CA ILE A 100 -2.14 4.23 -13.52
C ILE A 100 -2.65 4.92 -14.79
N ASP A 101 -2.25 4.46 -15.97
CA ASP A 101 -2.73 5.00 -17.25
C ASP A 101 -4.25 4.89 -17.39
N LYS A 102 -4.81 3.74 -17.01
CA LYS A 102 -6.27 3.55 -17.04
C LYS A 102 -6.98 4.44 -16.03
N MET A 103 -6.51 4.50 -14.79
CA MET A 103 -7.12 5.35 -13.76
C MET A 103 -7.01 6.85 -14.09
N SER A 104 -5.95 7.27 -14.79
CA SER A 104 -5.76 8.67 -15.21
C SER A 104 -6.80 9.15 -16.24
N THR A 105 -7.61 8.27 -16.83
CA THR A 105 -8.71 8.67 -17.70
C THR A 105 -9.95 9.13 -16.94
N ILE A 106 -9.99 8.95 -15.62
CA ILE A 106 -11.10 9.35 -14.76
C ILE A 106 -10.86 10.78 -14.28
N ASP A 107 -11.76 11.69 -14.53
CA ASP A 107 -11.60 13.14 -14.31
C ASP A 107 -11.24 13.51 -12.87
N TYR A 108 -11.75 12.79 -11.87
CA TYR A 108 -11.47 13.06 -10.46
C TYR A 108 -10.21 12.36 -9.92
N ILE A 109 -9.49 11.58 -10.75
CA ILE A 109 -8.24 10.91 -10.39
C ILE A 109 -7.04 11.67 -10.93
N ASN A 110 -6.31 12.35 -10.05
CA ASN A 110 -5.09 13.06 -10.39
C ASN A 110 -3.91 12.43 -9.66
N PHE A 111 -2.90 11.98 -10.39
CA PHE A 111 -1.67 11.43 -9.84
C PHE A 111 -0.61 12.52 -9.68
N ASP A 112 0.14 12.45 -8.58
CA ASP A 112 1.29 13.31 -8.31
C ASP A 112 2.61 12.51 -8.31
N LYS A 113 3.69 13.15 -7.88
CA LYS A 113 5.01 12.52 -7.81
C LYS A 113 5.10 11.34 -6.83
N LEU A 114 4.14 11.22 -5.93
CA LEU A 114 4.17 10.23 -4.84
C LEU A 114 3.38 8.96 -5.17
N ASP A 115 2.38 9.05 -6.05
CA ASP A 115 1.49 7.93 -6.34
C ASP A 115 1.28 7.61 -7.84
N GLY A 116 2.03 8.28 -8.71
CA GLY A 116 2.03 7.98 -10.15
C GLY A 116 2.97 6.83 -10.55
N LYS A 117 3.37 6.81 -11.82
CA LYS A 117 4.39 5.89 -12.34
C LYS A 117 5.76 6.14 -11.69
N ASN A 118 6.63 5.13 -11.77
CA ASN A 118 8.00 5.19 -11.21
C ASN A 118 8.06 5.44 -9.70
N LYS A 119 7.05 5.05 -8.97
CA LYS A 119 7.00 5.19 -7.50
C LYS A 119 7.91 4.18 -6.78
N ILE A 120 8.26 4.52 -5.54
CA ILE A 120 8.87 3.59 -4.60
C ILE A 120 7.75 2.80 -3.91
N PHE A 121 7.64 1.49 -4.24
CA PHE A 121 6.70 0.61 -3.57
C PHE A 121 7.17 0.30 -2.16
N HIS A 122 6.28 0.42 -1.19
CA HIS A 122 6.61 0.22 0.21
C HIS A 122 5.40 -0.19 1.04
N VAL A 123 5.63 -0.97 2.10
CA VAL A 123 4.60 -1.36 3.08
C VAL A 123 4.95 -0.72 4.42
N THR A 124 4.20 0.29 4.79
CA THR A 124 4.49 1.13 5.97
C THR A 124 4.41 0.35 7.27
N ILE A 125 5.41 0.53 8.13
CA ILE A 125 5.41 0.08 9.52
C ILE A 125 4.95 1.24 10.42
N SER A 126 5.58 2.40 10.29
CA SER A 126 5.22 3.58 11.06
C SER A 126 5.44 4.87 10.28
N SER A 127 4.51 5.83 10.43
CA SER A 127 4.53 7.10 9.68
C SER A 127 3.99 8.30 10.46
N LYS A 128 3.71 8.14 11.76
CA LYS A 128 3.12 9.22 12.56
C LYS A 128 3.88 9.42 13.85
N LYS A 129 4.33 10.69 14.05
CA LYS A 129 4.99 11.13 15.29
C LYS A 129 6.26 10.31 15.65
N ILE A 130 7.06 9.91 14.64
CA ILE A 130 8.26 9.10 14.86
C ILE A 130 9.57 9.90 14.86
N LYS A 131 9.56 11.17 14.48
CA LYS A 131 10.76 11.98 14.32
C LYS A 131 11.68 11.94 15.54
N ASN A 132 11.14 12.12 16.73
CA ASN A 132 11.94 12.18 17.97
C ASN A 132 12.43 10.81 18.46
N ILE A 133 11.89 9.72 17.92
CA ILE A 133 12.22 8.32 18.28
C ILE A 133 12.78 7.55 17.09
N PHE A 134 13.06 8.24 15.99
CA PHE A 134 13.40 7.61 14.71
C PHE A 134 14.62 6.68 14.85
N ASN A 135 15.70 7.13 15.46
CA ASN A 135 16.92 6.34 15.57
C ASN A 135 16.72 5.05 16.36
N ASP A 136 16.03 5.11 17.49
CA ASP A 136 15.74 3.94 18.32
C ASP A 136 14.81 2.98 17.61
N LEU A 137 13.76 3.50 16.98
CA LEU A 137 12.79 2.73 16.20
C LEU A 137 13.45 2.07 14.97
N TRP A 138 14.29 2.80 14.25
CA TRP A 138 15.05 2.29 13.11
C TRP A 138 16.01 1.16 13.52
N ASN A 139 16.79 1.39 14.57
CA ASN A 139 17.71 0.40 15.12
C ASN A 139 16.99 -0.87 15.59
N TYR A 140 15.79 -0.73 16.12
CA TYR A 140 14.96 -1.85 16.51
C TYR A 140 14.46 -2.64 15.31
N VAL A 141 13.76 -1.98 14.38
CA VAL A 141 13.13 -2.61 13.22
C VAL A 141 14.16 -3.28 12.31
N ASN A 142 15.30 -2.61 12.06
CA ASN A 142 16.33 -3.10 11.15
C ASN A 142 17.06 -4.38 11.59
N LYS A 143 16.90 -4.78 12.86
CA LYS A 143 17.43 -6.05 13.39
C LYS A 143 16.52 -7.25 13.13
N ILE A 144 15.26 -7.01 12.77
CA ILE A 144 14.27 -8.07 12.58
C ILE A 144 14.38 -8.59 11.15
N TYR A 145 14.52 -9.91 10.99
CA TYR A 145 14.61 -10.51 9.65
C TYR A 145 13.31 -10.31 8.87
N CYS A 146 13.44 -9.83 7.63
CA CYS A 146 12.31 -9.54 6.73
C CYS A 146 12.66 -9.99 5.32
N ASN A 147 12.05 -11.10 4.86
CA ASN A 147 12.19 -11.61 3.50
C ASN A 147 10.97 -12.47 3.14
N PHE A 148 10.17 -12.04 2.17
CA PHE A 148 8.93 -12.69 1.76
C PHE A 148 8.78 -12.68 0.25
N ASP A 149 8.36 -13.82 -0.32
CA ASP A 149 7.80 -13.89 -1.65
C ASP A 149 6.32 -13.55 -1.59
N CYS A 150 5.87 -12.63 -2.43
CA CYS A 150 4.52 -12.08 -2.42
C CYS A 150 3.94 -12.08 -3.83
N ILE A 151 2.63 -11.89 -3.92
CA ILE A 151 1.89 -11.81 -5.19
C ILE A 151 1.05 -10.54 -5.19
N PHE A 152 1.18 -9.73 -6.22
CA PHE A 152 0.27 -8.64 -6.53
C PHE A 152 -0.97 -9.24 -7.20
N ASP A 153 -1.96 -9.60 -6.40
CA ASP A 153 -3.16 -10.35 -6.79
C ASP A 153 -4.47 -9.59 -6.61
N ASN A 154 -4.40 -8.36 -6.03
CA ASN A 154 -5.59 -7.61 -5.69
C ASN A 154 -5.40 -6.10 -5.83
N ILE A 155 -6.52 -5.42 -6.12
CA ILE A 155 -6.66 -3.97 -6.04
C ILE A 155 -7.88 -3.71 -5.16
N SER A 156 -7.71 -2.92 -4.09
CA SER A 156 -8.74 -2.70 -3.09
C SER A 156 -9.02 -1.22 -2.91
N ILE A 157 -10.29 -0.84 -2.89
CA ILE A 157 -10.75 0.51 -2.54
C ILE A 157 -11.17 0.51 -1.08
N TYR A 158 -10.64 1.44 -0.31
CA TYR A 158 -11.09 1.74 1.04
C TYR A 158 -11.73 3.11 1.09
N LYS A 159 -12.80 3.26 1.87
CA LYS A 159 -13.48 4.53 2.14
C LYS A 159 -13.25 4.98 3.58
N TRP A 160 -13.07 6.28 3.77
CA TRP A 160 -12.95 6.87 5.11
C TRP A 160 -14.34 7.11 5.70
N GLN A 161 -14.65 6.38 6.77
CA GLN A 161 -15.91 6.49 7.48
C GLN A 161 -15.70 6.15 8.97
N ASN A 162 -16.41 6.82 9.86
CA ASN A 162 -16.34 6.58 11.31
C ASN A 162 -14.88 6.60 11.85
N ASN A 163 -14.10 7.56 11.38
CA ASN A 163 -12.70 7.77 11.77
C ASN A 163 -11.79 6.54 11.50
N THR A 164 -12.13 5.72 10.50
CA THR A 164 -11.34 4.58 10.06
C THR A 164 -11.49 4.34 8.55
N TRP A 165 -10.63 3.48 7.99
CA TRP A 165 -10.74 3.00 6.61
C TRP A 165 -11.54 1.70 6.60
N LEU A 166 -12.66 1.70 5.90
CA LEU A 166 -13.50 0.52 5.68
C LEU A 166 -13.32 0.05 4.24
N LEU A 167 -13.22 -1.27 4.05
CA LEU A 167 -13.20 -1.85 2.71
C LEU A 167 -14.50 -1.48 1.97
N HIS A 168 -14.34 -0.85 0.80
CA HIS A 168 -15.44 -0.60 -0.11
C HIS A 168 -15.59 -1.78 -1.07
N ASN A 169 -14.49 -2.15 -1.77
CA ASN A 169 -14.47 -3.32 -2.64
C ASN A 169 -13.04 -3.85 -2.84
N GLU A 170 -12.91 -5.14 -3.16
CA GLU A 170 -11.67 -5.81 -3.54
C GLU A 170 -11.85 -6.49 -4.90
N TYR A 171 -10.99 -6.18 -5.86
CA TYR A 171 -10.92 -6.78 -7.18
C TYR A 171 -9.72 -7.69 -7.26
N LYS A 172 -9.91 -8.94 -7.71
CA LYS A 172 -8.85 -9.94 -7.81
C LYS A 172 -8.33 -10.03 -9.24
N LEU A 173 -7.02 -9.95 -9.40
CA LEU A 173 -6.37 -10.28 -10.66
C LEU A 173 -6.50 -11.78 -10.97
N LYS A 174 -6.47 -12.15 -12.24
CA LYS A 174 -6.46 -13.57 -12.67
C LYS A 174 -5.27 -14.31 -12.06
N LYS A 175 -5.43 -15.59 -11.84
CA LYS A 175 -4.34 -16.51 -11.44
C LYS A 175 -3.57 -17.01 -12.64
#